data_314c2be0bbc70dcb31a8cd95b6db2f73
#
_entry.id   314c2be0bbc70dcb31a8cd95b6db2f73
#
_cell.length_a   1.000
_cell.length_b   1.000
_cell.length_c   1.000
_cell.angle_alpha   90.00
_cell.angle_beta   90.00
_cell.angle_gamma   90.00
#
_symmetry.space_group_name_H-M   'P 1'
#
loop_
_entity.id
_entity.type
_entity.pdbx_description
1 polymer ?
#
loop_
_entity_poly.entity_id
_entity_poly.type
_entity_poly.pdbx_seq_one_letter_code
_entity_poly.pdbx_strand_id
1 'polypeptide(L)'
;VCADGGNPDPTTTHGKNAEKAKQIELDGWNYPKHLAGRAYGLVVHGDVAGIEGVRRGLSDWLDWMGLIDAGASARLDRYIGYYESYAESHEVLDRDQALQQEVRNVAISVAGALDELRRNALLHPSTNLLKPRPK
;
A
#
# COMPACT_ATOMS: atom_id res chain seq x y z
N VAL A 1 6.15 -6.21 -6.18
CA VAL A 1 6.24 -5.01 -5.34
C VAL A 1 7.69 -4.62 -5.13
N CYS A 2 8.56 -5.58 -4.79
CA CYS A 2 9.99 -5.32 -4.61
C CYS A 2 10.67 -4.81 -5.90
N ALA A 3 10.19 -5.20 -7.07
CA ALA A 3 10.73 -4.76 -8.35
C ALA A 3 10.53 -3.26 -8.62
N ASP A 4 9.51 -2.65 -8.02
CA ASP A 4 9.26 -1.22 -8.17
C ASP A 4 10.11 -0.36 -7.22
N GLY A 5 10.75 -0.96 -6.24
CA GLY A 5 11.39 -0.26 -5.13
C GLY A 5 12.90 -0.08 -5.25
N GLY A 6 13.50 -0.32 -6.40
CA GLY A 6 14.91 -0.05 -6.56
C GLY A 6 15.84 -1.25 -6.46
N ASN A 7 15.33 -2.44 -6.67
CA ASN A 7 16.21 -3.58 -6.92
C ASN A 7 16.86 -3.42 -8.30
N PRO A 8 18.17 -3.59 -8.43
CA PRO A 8 18.89 -3.50 -9.71
C PRO A 8 18.64 -4.71 -10.62
N ASP A 9 17.39 -5.14 -10.74
CA ASP A 9 17.08 -6.18 -11.70
C ASP A 9 17.12 -5.65 -13.15
N PRO A 10 17.40 -6.50 -14.13
CA PRO A 10 17.53 -6.07 -15.51
C PRO A 10 16.26 -5.44 -16.10
N THR A 11 15.09 -5.73 -15.54
CA THR A 11 13.81 -5.20 -16.03
C THR A 11 13.59 -3.74 -15.61
N THR A 12 14.07 -3.35 -14.43
CA THR A 12 13.98 -1.98 -13.91
C THR A 12 15.19 -1.13 -14.24
N THR A 13 16.38 -1.72 -14.23
CA THR A 13 17.63 -1.01 -14.52
C THR A 13 18.15 -1.24 -15.94
N HIS A 14 17.47 -2.04 -16.75
CA HIS A 14 17.91 -2.45 -18.08
C HIS A 14 19.31 -3.07 -18.09
N GLY A 15 19.61 -3.86 -17.08
CA GLY A 15 20.91 -4.54 -16.93
C GLY A 15 22.08 -3.61 -16.63
N LYS A 16 21.83 -2.40 -16.08
CA LYS A 16 22.89 -1.47 -15.72
C LYS A 16 23.77 -2.05 -14.60
N ASN A 17 25.05 -1.72 -14.65
CA ASN A 17 25.99 -2.08 -13.60
C ASN A 17 25.71 -1.30 -12.30
N ALA A 18 26.39 -1.71 -11.22
CA ALA A 18 26.19 -1.14 -9.89
C ALA A 18 26.42 0.39 -9.83
N GLU A 19 27.38 0.90 -10.60
CA GLU A 19 27.69 2.34 -10.67
C GLU A 19 26.53 3.13 -11.26
N LYS A 20 25.96 2.66 -12.37
CA LYS A 20 24.78 3.28 -12.98
C LYS A 20 23.53 3.14 -12.12
N ALA A 21 23.36 2.01 -11.44
CA ALA A 21 22.27 1.84 -10.48
C ALA A 21 22.39 2.85 -9.33
N LYS A 22 23.62 3.06 -8.83
CA LYS A 22 23.88 4.06 -7.79
C LYS A 22 23.65 5.49 -8.29
N GLN A 23 23.97 5.79 -9.53
CA GLN A 23 23.68 7.10 -10.11
C GLN A 23 22.17 7.38 -10.18
N ILE A 24 21.36 6.38 -10.57
CA ILE A 24 19.89 6.51 -10.58
C ILE A 24 19.36 6.77 -9.16
N GLU A 25 19.94 6.14 -8.14
CA GLU A 25 19.63 6.42 -6.74
C GLU A 25 19.92 7.86 -6.36
N LEU A 26 21.10 8.35 -6.72
CA LEU A 26 21.50 9.75 -6.47
C LEU A 26 20.65 10.76 -7.22
N ASP A 27 20.20 10.42 -8.41
CA ASP A 27 19.30 11.24 -9.24
C ASP A 27 17.83 11.22 -8.76
N GLY A 28 17.54 10.54 -7.66
CA GLY A 28 16.23 10.56 -7.01
C GLY A 28 15.32 9.37 -7.29
N TRP A 29 15.88 8.19 -7.54
CA TRP A 29 15.10 6.95 -7.66
C TRP A 29 14.01 6.98 -8.73
N ASN A 30 14.31 7.47 -9.90
CA ASN A 30 13.35 7.54 -11.00
C ASN A 30 13.11 6.16 -11.64
N TYR A 31 12.67 5.21 -10.84
CA TYR A 31 12.27 3.89 -11.32
C TYR A 31 10.84 3.89 -11.84
N PRO A 32 10.53 3.03 -12.84
CA PRO A 32 9.16 2.86 -13.28
C PRO A 32 8.26 2.37 -12.13
N LYS A 33 7.18 3.07 -11.88
CA LYS A 33 6.19 2.70 -10.87
C LYS A 33 5.04 1.95 -11.55
N HIS A 34 5.22 0.65 -11.76
CA HIS A 34 4.29 -0.18 -12.54
C HIS A 34 2.88 -0.29 -11.93
N LEU A 35 2.75 -0.05 -10.64
CA LEU A 35 1.48 -0.06 -9.91
C LEU A 35 0.86 1.33 -9.77
N ALA A 36 1.52 2.37 -10.26
CA ALA A 36 1.00 3.74 -10.17
C ALA A 36 -0.39 3.85 -10.82
N GLY A 37 -1.28 4.61 -10.20
CA GLY A 37 -2.64 4.82 -10.66
C GLY A 37 -3.63 3.69 -10.32
N ARG A 38 -3.21 2.63 -9.63
CA ARG A 38 -4.10 1.57 -9.14
C ARG A 38 -4.65 1.92 -7.77
N ALA A 39 -5.92 1.64 -7.55
CA ALA A 39 -6.52 1.78 -6.22
C ALA A 39 -5.98 0.72 -5.25
N TYR A 40 -5.82 1.11 -3.99
CA TYR A 40 -5.44 0.18 -2.93
C TYR A 40 -6.34 0.28 -1.71
N GLY A 41 -6.41 -0.82 -0.96
CA GLY A 41 -6.88 -0.89 0.41
C GLY A 41 -5.88 -1.66 1.26
N LEU A 42 -5.95 -1.50 2.56
CA LEU A 42 -5.06 -2.13 3.52
C LEU A 42 -5.84 -2.90 4.59
N VAL A 43 -5.35 -4.09 4.89
CA VAL A 43 -5.75 -4.85 6.06
C VAL A 43 -4.50 -5.19 6.85
N VAL A 44 -4.40 -4.66 8.06
CA VAL A 44 -3.32 -4.95 8.99
C VAL A 44 -3.93 -5.49 10.27
N HIS A 45 -3.52 -6.67 10.66
CA HIS A 45 -3.96 -7.27 11.91
C HIS A 45 -2.76 -7.81 12.70
N GLY A 46 -2.91 -7.94 13.98
CA GLY A 46 -1.89 -8.49 14.86
C GLY A 46 -2.32 -8.44 16.32
N ASP A 47 -1.58 -9.14 17.14
CA ASP A 47 -1.78 -9.28 18.58
C ASP A 47 -0.84 -8.40 19.43
N VAL A 48 -0.18 -7.44 18.78
CA VAL A 48 0.74 -6.51 19.43
C VAL A 48 0.29 -5.06 19.25
N ALA A 49 0.70 -4.20 20.18
CA ALA A 49 0.46 -2.77 20.06
C ALA A 49 1.25 -2.18 18.86
N GLY A 50 0.71 -1.14 18.25
CA GLY A 50 1.39 -0.39 17.18
C GLY A 50 1.04 -0.83 15.76
N ILE A 51 0.04 -1.67 15.56
CA ILE A 51 -0.42 -2.08 14.22
C ILE A 51 -0.87 -0.90 13.36
N GLU A 52 -1.41 0.16 13.96
CA GLU A 52 -1.73 1.41 13.26
C GLU A 52 -0.49 2.12 12.72
N GLY A 53 0.66 1.98 13.39
CA GLY A 53 1.94 2.45 12.87
C GLY A 53 2.34 1.71 11.58
N VAL A 54 2.16 0.40 11.56
CA VAL A 54 2.38 -0.43 10.37
C VAL A 54 1.45 0.00 9.23
N ARG A 55 0.16 0.19 9.51
CA ARG A 55 -0.80 0.66 8.51
C ARG A 55 -0.40 2.01 7.93
N ARG A 56 0.00 2.97 8.76
CA ARG A 56 0.46 4.30 8.31
C ARG A 56 1.68 4.18 7.41
N GLY A 57 2.70 3.44 7.84
CA GLY A 57 3.90 3.23 7.05
C GLY A 57 3.62 2.56 5.69
N LEU A 58 2.71 1.60 5.65
CA LEU A 58 2.27 0.98 4.40
C LEU A 58 1.51 1.97 3.51
N SER A 59 0.59 2.78 4.07
CA SER A 59 -0.12 3.80 3.30
C SER A 59 0.85 4.80 2.68
N ASP A 60 1.76 5.36 3.49
CA ASP A 60 2.75 6.33 3.02
C ASP A 60 3.63 5.77 1.90
N TRP A 61 4.01 4.49 2.03
CA TRP A 61 4.80 3.82 1.00
C TRP A 61 4.00 3.59 -0.29
N LEU A 62 2.74 3.16 -0.20
CA LEU A 62 1.87 2.96 -1.37
C LEU A 62 1.58 4.29 -2.07
N ASP A 63 1.36 5.36 -1.31
CA ASP A 63 1.19 6.71 -1.84
C ASP A 63 2.47 7.18 -2.55
N TRP A 64 3.64 6.91 -1.95
CA TRP A 64 4.92 7.21 -2.61
C TRP A 64 5.10 6.41 -3.92
N MET A 65 4.62 5.17 -3.97
CA MET A 65 4.61 4.35 -5.18
C MET A 65 3.60 4.84 -6.24
N GLY A 66 2.79 5.83 -5.91
CA GLY A 66 1.81 6.42 -6.82
C GLY A 66 0.50 5.63 -6.93
N LEU A 67 0.22 4.75 -5.98
CA LEU A 67 -1.09 4.13 -5.90
C LEU A 67 -2.12 5.14 -5.37
N ILE A 68 -3.39 4.83 -5.53
CA ILE A 68 -4.51 5.68 -5.14
C ILE A 68 -5.21 5.05 -3.94
N ASP A 69 -5.26 5.79 -2.84
CA ASP A 69 -6.00 5.39 -1.64
C ASP A 69 -7.50 5.32 -1.93
N ALA A 70 -8.11 4.17 -1.67
CA ALA A 70 -9.54 3.98 -1.82
C ALA A 70 -10.38 4.58 -0.68
N GLY A 71 -9.76 5.34 0.22
CA GLY A 71 -10.40 6.10 1.28
C GLY A 71 -10.35 5.45 2.66
N ALA A 72 -10.88 6.15 3.65
CA ALA A 72 -10.77 5.77 5.04
C ALA A 72 -11.34 4.37 5.34
N SER A 73 -12.43 3.99 4.68
CA SER A 73 -13.07 2.68 4.83
C SER A 73 -12.29 1.54 4.19
N ALA A 74 -11.30 1.84 3.35
CA ALA A 74 -10.40 0.87 2.75
C ALA A 74 -9.13 0.63 3.59
N ARG A 75 -9.00 1.26 4.76
CA ARG A 75 -7.85 1.15 5.64
C ARG A 75 -8.27 0.56 6.97
N LEU A 76 -8.03 -0.73 7.13
CA LEU A 76 -8.34 -1.48 8.34
C LEU A 76 -7.06 -1.76 9.12
N ASP A 77 -7.01 -1.35 10.38
CA ASP A 77 -6.07 -1.87 11.36
C ASP A 77 -6.86 -2.45 12.53
N ARG A 78 -6.57 -3.67 12.89
CA ARG A 78 -7.30 -4.37 13.93
C ARG A 78 -6.35 -5.14 14.85
N TYR A 79 -6.38 -4.78 16.12
CA TYR A 79 -5.79 -5.60 17.16
C TYR A 79 -6.65 -6.85 17.35
N ILE A 80 -6.03 -8.01 17.21
CA ILE A 80 -6.67 -9.31 17.38
C ILE A 80 -5.95 -10.03 18.51
N GLY A 81 -6.34 -9.71 19.73
CA GLY A 81 -5.83 -10.37 20.94
C GLY A 81 -6.75 -11.51 21.34
N TYR A 82 -6.78 -12.57 20.56
CA TYR A 82 -7.44 -13.78 20.99
C TYR A 82 -6.58 -14.42 22.08
N TYR A 83 -7.17 -14.67 23.24
CA TYR A 83 -6.47 -15.26 24.40
C TYR A 83 -6.27 -16.77 24.24
N GLU A 84 -6.00 -17.20 23.02
CA GLU A 84 -5.78 -18.59 22.66
C GLU A 84 -4.31 -18.84 22.31
N SER A 85 -3.90 -20.10 22.32
CA SER A 85 -2.58 -20.45 21.82
C SER A 85 -2.45 -20.08 20.34
N TYR A 86 -1.24 -19.81 19.86
CA TYR A 86 -1.01 -19.45 18.45
C TYR A 86 -1.58 -20.50 17.48
N ALA A 87 -1.51 -21.77 17.85
CA ALA A 87 -2.04 -22.86 17.04
C ALA A 87 -3.58 -22.83 16.91
N GLU A 88 -4.28 -22.31 17.91
CA GLU A 88 -5.75 -22.29 17.98
C GLU A 88 -6.33 -20.94 17.58
N SER A 89 -5.52 -19.88 17.57
CA SER A 89 -5.96 -18.53 17.24
C SER A 89 -6.56 -18.41 15.84
N HIS A 90 -6.13 -19.25 14.89
CA HIS A 90 -6.68 -19.28 13.54
C HIS A 90 -8.15 -19.70 13.50
N GLU A 91 -8.55 -20.64 14.35
CA GLU A 91 -9.95 -21.07 14.43
C GLU A 91 -10.85 -19.96 15.00
N VAL A 92 -10.35 -19.17 15.94
CA VAL A 92 -11.07 -18.02 16.49
C VAL A 92 -11.19 -16.92 15.46
N LEU A 93 -10.11 -16.65 14.71
CA LEU A 93 -10.10 -15.71 13.58
C LEU A 93 -11.14 -16.10 12.52
N ASP A 94 -11.22 -17.36 12.16
CA ASP A 94 -12.17 -17.87 11.16
C ASP A 94 -13.64 -17.70 11.60
N ARG A 95 -13.89 -17.64 12.89
CA ARG A 95 -15.22 -17.43 13.48
C ARG A 95 -15.55 -15.96 13.76
N ASP A 96 -14.57 -15.04 13.66
CA ASP A 96 -14.78 -13.63 13.90
C ASP A 96 -15.50 -12.97 12.72
N GLN A 97 -16.83 -13.06 12.75
CA GLN A 97 -17.68 -12.51 11.70
C GLN A 97 -17.57 -10.98 11.60
N ALA A 98 -17.31 -10.28 12.71
CA ALA A 98 -17.13 -8.84 12.69
C ALA A 98 -15.89 -8.44 11.89
N LEU A 99 -14.76 -9.09 12.14
CA LEU A 99 -13.53 -8.87 11.39
C LEU A 99 -13.71 -9.22 9.91
N GLN A 100 -14.34 -10.35 9.62
CA GLN A 100 -14.61 -10.74 8.24
C GLN A 100 -15.47 -9.69 7.51
N GLN A 101 -16.46 -9.11 8.20
CA GLN A 101 -17.26 -8.04 7.61
C GLN A 101 -16.44 -6.77 7.39
N GLU A 102 -15.55 -6.41 8.31
CA GLU A 102 -14.64 -5.26 8.16
C GLU A 102 -13.71 -5.45 6.95
N VAL A 103 -13.18 -6.65 6.75
CA VAL A 103 -12.36 -6.99 5.57
C VAL A 103 -13.17 -6.89 4.28
N ARG A 104 -14.43 -7.38 4.29
CA ARG A 104 -15.34 -7.20 3.13
C ARG A 104 -15.58 -5.72 2.83
N ASN A 105 -15.72 -4.88 3.85
CA ASN A 105 -15.90 -3.44 3.67
C ASN A 105 -14.67 -2.80 2.99
N VAL A 106 -13.46 -3.24 3.31
CA VAL A 106 -12.26 -2.81 2.59
C VAL A 106 -12.36 -3.18 1.10
N ALA A 107 -12.73 -4.42 0.78
CA ALA A 107 -12.87 -4.86 -0.60
C ALA A 107 -13.96 -4.07 -1.35
N ILE A 108 -15.11 -3.82 -0.73
CA ILE A 108 -16.19 -3.00 -1.30
C ILE A 108 -15.70 -1.57 -1.58
N SER A 109 -14.95 -0.98 -0.65
CA SER A 109 -14.41 0.37 -0.83
C SER A 109 -13.43 0.46 -1.99
N VAL A 110 -12.55 -0.55 -2.13
CA VAL A 110 -11.62 -0.63 -3.26
C VAL A 110 -12.37 -0.81 -4.58
N ALA A 111 -13.40 -1.66 -4.62
CA ALA A 111 -14.22 -1.85 -5.81
C ALA A 111 -14.93 -0.54 -6.22
N GLY A 112 -15.48 0.19 -5.24
CA GLY A 112 -16.09 1.51 -5.47
C GLY A 112 -15.10 2.51 -6.05
N ALA A 113 -13.90 2.60 -5.48
CA ALA A 113 -12.85 3.48 -5.98
C ALA A 113 -12.41 3.11 -7.42
N LEU A 114 -12.36 1.81 -7.75
CA LEU A 114 -12.09 1.36 -9.12
C LEU A 114 -13.18 1.80 -10.11
N ASP A 115 -14.44 1.74 -9.71
CA ASP A 115 -15.54 2.20 -10.54
C ASP A 115 -15.51 3.73 -10.75
N GLU A 116 -15.16 4.48 -9.73
CA GLU A 116 -14.95 5.92 -9.83
C GLU A 116 -13.77 6.26 -10.74
N LEU A 117 -12.65 5.55 -10.63
CA LEU A 117 -11.50 5.71 -11.51
C LEU A 117 -11.87 5.45 -12.97
N ARG A 118 -12.64 4.40 -13.26
CA ARG A 118 -13.10 4.08 -14.61
C ARG A 118 -14.00 5.15 -15.20
N ARG A 119 -14.73 5.87 -14.36
CA ARG A 119 -15.59 6.99 -14.76
C ARG A 119 -14.88 8.34 -14.79
N ASN A 120 -13.57 8.38 -14.48
CA ASN A 120 -12.80 9.59 -14.24
C ASN A 120 -13.43 10.52 -13.16
N ALA A 121 -14.13 9.93 -12.21
CA ALA A 121 -14.78 10.65 -11.11
C ALA A 121 -13.87 10.79 -9.88
N LEU A 122 -12.91 9.90 -9.71
CA LEU A 122 -11.94 9.99 -8.63
C LEU A 122 -10.91 11.08 -8.96
N LEU A 123 -10.88 12.13 -8.14
CA LEU A 123 -9.93 13.22 -8.31
C LEU A 123 -8.53 12.78 -7.86
N HIS A 124 -7.60 12.76 -8.78
CA HIS A 124 -6.20 12.62 -8.42
C HIS A 124 -5.70 13.90 -7.76
N PRO A 125 -4.86 13.82 -6.73
CA PRO A 125 -4.17 14.99 -6.22
C PRO A 125 -3.41 15.68 -7.36
N SER A 126 -3.48 17.01 -7.43
CA SER A 126 -2.75 17.75 -8.44
C SER A 126 -1.24 17.50 -8.31
N THR A 127 -0.63 17.04 -9.39
CA THR A 127 0.83 16.87 -9.46
C THR A 127 1.56 18.15 -9.87
N ASN A 128 0.82 19.19 -10.28
CA ASN A 128 1.37 20.45 -10.79
C ASN A 128 1.62 21.49 -9.69
N LEU A 129 1.82 21.05 -8.45
CA LEU A 129 2.13 21.93 -7.35
C LEU A 129 3.62 22.30 -7.37
N LEU A 130 3.91 23.58 -7.14
CA LEU A 130 5.27 24.04 -6.89
C LEU A 130 5.86 23.30 -5.69
N LYS A 131 7.01 22.68 -5.88
CA LYS A 131 7.78 22.04 -4.81
C LYS A 131 8.88 23.02 -4.36
N PRO A 132 8.63 23.82 -3.31
CA PRO A 132 9.55 24.88 -2.91
C PRO A 132 10.88 24.38 -2.32
N ARG A 133 10.94 23.09 -2.01
CA ARG A 133 12.16 22.43 -1.50
C ARG A 133 12.38 21.12 -2.23
N PRO A 134 13.61 20.85 -2.71
CA PRO A 134 13.97 19.52 -3.17
C PRO A 134 13.90 18.56 -1.96
N LYS A 135 13.46 17.33 -2.20
CA LYS A 135 13.56 16.26 -1.20
C LYS A 135 15.00 15.85 -1.03
#